data_377e3528ca940154f0a8ab7785531f16
#
_entry.id   377e3528ca940154f0a8ab7785531f16
#
_cell.length_a   1.000
_cell.length_b   1.000
_cell.length_c   1.000
_cell.angle_alpha   90.00
_cell.angle_beta   90.00
_cell.angle_gamma   90.00
#
_symmetry.space_group_name_H-M   'P 1'
#
loop_
_entity.id
_entity.type
_entity.pdbx_description
1 polymer ?
#
loop_
_entity_poly.entity_id
_entity_poly.type
_entity_poly.pdbx_seq_one_letter_code
_entity_poly.pdbx_strand_id
1 'polypeptide(L)'
;GGMKSLFGRAFSGETLFLNKYTAIQPSMIALGSSFPGDILVYDVSQGDIIVQKSSYLASEETVKREISFSKKGTIGFFGGEGFIMNRYFGSGLLFIEIDGTAIEYDLNPGEEMVVNTGNLVAMSSSCHIDVVSVKGIKNKFLGGEGFFNTVVKGPGHVIVQTMPISTLAESLSGFMPQND
;
A
#
# COMPACT_ATOMS: atom_id res chain seq x y z
N GLY A 1 14.58 1.06 -24.14
CA GLY A 1 14.22 0.41 -22.89
C GLY A 1 14.70 -1.03 -22.90
N GLY A 2 15.89 -1.27 -22.38
CA GLY A 2 16.54 -2.55 -22.54
C GLY A 2 16.13 -3.56 -21.47
N MET A 3 16.49 -4.82 -21.69
CA MET A 3 16.30 -6.01 -20.86
C MET A 3 16.56 -5.80 -19.34
N LYS A 4 17.38 -4.81 -18.96
CA LYS A 4 17.63 -4.43 -17.55
C LYS A 4 16.39 -3.92 -16.81
N SER A 5 15.44 -3.27 -17.49
CA SER A 5 14.22 -2.78 -16.84
C SER A 5 13.19 -3.91 -16.61
N LEU A 6 13.21 -4.95 -17.44
CA LEU A 6 12.37 -6.15 -17.29
C LEU A 6 12.86 -7.03 -16.12
N PHE A 7 14.19 -7.18 -15.99
CA PHE A 7 14.77 -7.92 -14.86
C PHE A 7 14.51 -7.24 -13.50
N GLY A 8 14.58 -5.90 -13.45
CA GLY A 8 14.26 -5.16 -12.22
C GLY A 8 12.80 -5.38 -11.77
N ARG A 9 11.87 -5.43 -12.72
CA ARG A 9 10.43 -5.70 -12.42
C ARG A 9 10.16 -7.13 -11.96
N ALA A 10 10.86 -8.12 -12.53
CA ALA A 10 10.72 -9.52 -12.12
C ALA A 10 11.25 -9.77 -10.70
N PHE A 11 12.28 -9.00 -10.27
CA PHE A 11 12.85 -9.14 -8.92
C PHE A 11 12.05 -8.42 -7.84
N SER A 12 11.19 -7.47 -8.18
CA SER A 12 10.40 -6.69 -7.22
C SER A 12 9.07 -7.33 -6.86
N GLY A 13 8.72 -8.49 -7.44
CA GLY A 13 7.41 -9.12 -7.23
C GLY A 13 6.26 -8.32 -7.85
N GLU A 14 6.56 -7.30 -8.67
CA GLU A 14 5.53 -6.57 -9.39
C GLU A 14 4.89 -7.44 -10.47
N THR A 15 3.58 -7.39 -10.57
CA THR A 15 2.87 -7.90 -11.72
C THR A 15 3.40 -7.17 -12.96
N LEU A 16 4.04 -7.90 -13.87
CA LEU A 16 4.62 -7.36 -15.11
C LEU A 16 3.56 -6.72 -16.01
N PHE A 17 2.29 -7.01 -15.76
CA PHE A 17 1.18 -6.63 -16.60
C PHE A 17 0.12 -5.88 -15.80
N LEU A 18 -0.24 -4.70 -16.27
CA LEU A 18 -1.43 -3.96 -15.87
C LEU A 18 -2.44 -4.02 -17.01
N ASN A 19 -3.70 -4.12 -16.66
CA ASN A 19 -4.77 -3.99 -17.66
C ASN A 19 -4.88 -2.53 -18.08
N LYS A 20 -4.85 -2.28 -19.39
CA LYS A 20 -5.11 -0.96 -19.96
C LYS A 20 -6.50 -0.96 -20.60
N TYR A 21 -7.34 -0.06 -20.14
CA TYR A 21 -8.66 0.19 -20.69
C TYR A 21 -8.60 1.45 -21.54
N THR A 22 -9.01 1.34 -22.81
CA THR A 22 -9.04 2.49 -23.73
C THR A 22 -10.44 2.61 -24.32
N ALA A 23 -11.08 3.77 -24.11
CA ALA A 23 -12.35 4.08 -24.72
C ALA A 23 -12.16 4.36 -26.22
N ILE A 24 -12.90 3.65 -27.08
CA ILE A 24 -12.91 3.88 -28.55
C ILE A 24 -14.00 4.85 -28.96
N GLN A 25 -14.93 5.15 -28.06
CA GLN A 25 -15.98 6.16 -28.16
C GLN A 25 -16.29 6.65 -26.73
N PRO A 26 -17.00 7.77 -26.55
CA PRO A 26 -17.42 8.21 -25.23
C PRO A 26 -18.11 7.09 -24.47
N SER A 27 -17.53 6.66 -23.36
CA SER A 27 -17.93 5.47 -22.59
C SER A 27 -17.67 5.72 -21.10
N MET A 28 -18.26 4.89 -20.27
CA MET A 28 -18.08 4.90 -18.84
C MET A 28 -17.42 3.59 -18.40
N ILE A 29 -16.49 3.67 -17.44
CA ILE A 29 -15.98 2.52 -16.69
C ILE A 29 -16.28 2.73 -15.21
N ALA A 30 -16.73 1.69 -14.53
CA ALA A 30 -16.86 1.67 -13.08
C ALA A 30 -15.76 0.80 -12.50
N LEU A 31 -15.04 1.32 -11.52
CA LEU A 31 -14.01 0.62 -10.76
C LEU A 31 -14.48 0.52 -9.31
N GLY A 32 -14.31 -0.64 -8.71
CA GLY A 32 -14.67 -0.88 -7.31
C GLY A 32 -13.49 -1.45 -6.55
N SER A 33 -13.44 -1.16 -5.25
CA SER A 33 -12.51 -1.80 -4.34
C SER A 33 -12.84 -3.29 -4.19
N SER A 34 -11.81 -4.10 -3.96
CA SER A 34 -11.94 -5.55 -3.68
C SER A 34 -12.54 -5.82 -2.31
N PHE A 35 -12.50 -4.84 -1.40
CA PHE A 35 -12.95 -4.93 -0.01
C PHE A 35 -13.86 -3.76 0.37
N PRO A 36 -14.70 -3.93 1.43
CA PRO A 36 -15.45 -2.82 1.99
C PRO A 36 -14.52 -1.71 2.47
N GLY A 37 -14.71 -0.52 1.92
CA GLY A 37 -13.86 0.64 2.21
C GLY A 37 -14.13 1.80 1.28
N ASP A 38 -13.18 2.71 1.22
CA ASP A 38 -13.25 3.94 0.44
C ASP A 38 -12.29 3.90 -0.77
N ILE A 39 -12.54 4.77 -1.73
CA ILE A 39 -11.60 5.05 -2.83
C ILE A 39 -11.23 6.52 -2.77
N LEU A 40 -9.94 6.79 -2.58
CA LEU A 40 -9.41 8.14 -2.66
C LEU A 40 -8.95 8.46 -4.07
N VAL A 41 -9.21 9.68 -4.52
CA VAL A 41 -8.73 10.20 -5.80
C VAL A 41 -7.65 11.23 -5.52
N TYR A 42 -6.46 11.02 -6.07
CA TYR A 42 -5.32 11.90 -5.89
C TYR A 42 -4.80 12.39 -7.25
N ASP A 43 -4.65 13.69 -7.39
CA ASP A 43 -4.04 14.30 -8.59
C ASP A 43 -2.53 14.44 -8.37
N VAL A 44 -1.75 13.58 -9.04
CA VAL A 44 -0.28 13.58 -8.89
C VAL A 44 0.39 14.82 -9.48
N SER A 45 -0.32 15.67 -10.24
CA SER A 45 0.19 16.95 -10.72
C SER A 45 0.37 17.97 -9.58
N GLN A 46 -0.29 17.75 -8.45
CA GLN A 46 -0.16 18.61 -7.26
C GLN A 46 1.02 18.20 -6.36
N GLY A 47 1.63 17.06 -6.63
CA GLY A 47 2.80 16.56 -5.91
C GLY A 47 2.87 15.03 -5.96
N ASP A 48 4.08 14.53 -5.80
CA ASP A 48 4.31 13.10 -5.76
C ASP A 48 3.77 12.48 -4.47
N ILE A 49 3.21 11.30 -4.57
CA ILE A 49 2.71 10.53 -3.45
C ILE A 49 3.33 9.12 -3.42
N ILE A 50 3.63 8.63 -2.24
CA ILE A 50 4.13 7.27 -2.02
C ILE A 50 2.98 6.43 -1.47
N VAL A 51 2.59 5.38 -2.19
CA VAL A 51 1.41 4.55 -1.88
C VAL A 51 1.83 3.09 -1.74
N GLN A 52 1.24 2.40 -0.78
CA GLN A 52 1.42 0.96 -0.61
C GLN A 52 0.96 0.22 -1.88
N LYS A 53 1.72 -0.78 -2.30
CA LYS A 53 1.46 -1.53 -3.55
C LYS A 53 0.05 -2.09 -3.61
N SER A 54 -0.45 -2.66 -2.52
CA SER A 54 -1.79 -3.27 -2.44
C SER A 54 -2.93 -2.26 -2.50
N SER A 55 -2.69 -0.99 -2.21
CA SER A 55 -3.69 0.07 -2.26
C SER A 55 -3.84 0.74 -3.63
N TYR A 56 -3.06 0.31 -4.63
CA TYR A 56 -3.23 0.80 -6.00
C TYR A 56 -4.46 0.17 -6.64
N LEU A 57 -5.44 0.97 -7.01
CA LEU A 57 -6.62 0.54 -7.75
C LEU A 57 -6.47 0.79 -9.26
N ALA A 58 -6.25 2.04 -9.64
CA ALA A 58 -6.11 2.45 -11.03
C ALA A 58 -5.40 3.80 -11.15
N SER A 59 -4.99 4.15 -12.36
CA SER A 59 -4.49 5.49 -12.67
C SER A 59 -4.68 5.83 -14.15
N GLU A 60 -4.63 7.12 -14.46
CA GLU A 60 -4.48 7.57 -15.83
C GLU A 60 -3.10 7.18 -16.38
N GLU A 61 -3.00 7.07 -17.70
CA GLU A 61 -1.78 6.62 -18.41
C GLU A 61 -0.58 7.55 -18.20
N THR A 62 -0.83 8.82 -17.92
CA THR A 62 0.19 9.85 -17.67
C THR A 62 0.84 9.75 -16.29
N VAL A 63 0.22 9.03 -15.37
CA VAL A 63 0.78 8.74 -14.04
C VAL A 63 1.91 7.72 -14.19
N LYS A 64 3.08 8.08 -13.70
CA LYS A 64 4.26 7.22 -13.67
C LYS A 64 4.43 6.60 -12.29
N ARG A 65 5.06 5.42 -12.27
CA ARG A 65 5.30 4.67 -11.03
C ARG A 65 6.73 4.16 -10.95
N GLU A 66 7.32 4.22 -9.75
CA GLU A 66 8.58 3.58 -9.41
C GLU A 66 8.53 3.05 -7.97
N ILE A 67 9.37 2.07 -7.66
CA ILE A 67 9.50 1.57 -6.28
C ILE A 67 10.27 2.61 -5.48
N SER A 68 9.65 3.09 -4.39
CA SER A 68 10.28 3.99 -3.42
C SER A 68 10.92 3.23 -2.26
N PHE A 69 10.24 2.20 -1.75
CA PHE A 69 10.69 1.41 -0.62
C PHE A 69 10.25 -0.05 -0.78
N SER A 70 11.14 -0.98 -0.42
CA SER A 70 10.82 -2.41 -0.41
C SER A 70 11.54 -3.11 0.74
N LYS A 71 10.79 -3.80 1.60
CA LYS A 71 11.32 -4.63 2.66
C LYS A 71 10.78 -6.05 2.54
N LYS A 72 11.66 -6.98 2.19
CA LYS A 72 11.35 -8.42 2.18
C LYS A 72 11.34 -8.98 3.60
N GLY A 73 10.63 -10.09 3.81
CA GLY A 73 10.57 -10.75 5.12
C GLY A 73 9.43 -10.28 6.03
N THR A 74 8.61 -9.34 5.57
CA THR A 74 7.31 -9.01 6.18
C THR A 74 6.24 -9.97 5.63
N ILE A 75 6.58 -11.27 5.62
CA ILE A 75 5.74 -12.32 5.04
C ILE A 75 4.49 -12.45 5.89
N GLY A 76 3.34 -12.56 5.23
CA GLY A 76 2.05 -12.81 5.84
C GLY A 76 1.05 -11.69 5.67
N PHE A 77 1.41 -10.46 5.95
CA PHE A 77 0.53 -9.30 5.74
C PHE A 77 0.30 -8.95 4.27
N PHE A 78 1.25 -9.31 3.39
CA PHE A 78 1.30 -8.83 2.01
C PHE A 78 1.45 -9.98 0.99
N GLY A 79 0.92 -11.17 1.28
CA GLY A 79 0.88 -12.28 0.33
C GLY A 79 2.25 -12.82 -0.11
N GLY A 80 3.29 -12.71 0.74
CA GLY A 80 4.64 -13.22 0.46
C GLY A 80 5.55 -12.25 -0.31
N GLU A 81 5.03 -11.14 -0.84
CA GLU A 81 5.83 -10.17 -1.60
C GLU A 81 6.60 -9.19 -0.69
N GLY A 82 6.21 -9.07 0.58
CA GLY A 82 6.76 -8.11 1.52
C GLY A 82 6.08 -6.75 1.43
N PHE A 83 6.55 -5.82 2.26
CA PHE A 83 6.05 -4.45 2.28
C PHE A 83 6.71 -3.62 1.19
N ILE A 84 5.92 -3.14 0.25
CA ILE A 84 6.38 -2.37 -0.91
C ILE A 84 5.59 -1.06 -0.98
N MET A 85 6.31 0.04 -1.07
CA MET A 85 5.77 1.38 -1.29
C MET A 85 6.22 1.88 -2.66
N ASN A 86 5.28 2.31 -3.48
CA ASN A 86 5.54 2.87 -4.80
C ASN A 86 5.33 4.37 -4.78
N ARG A 87 6.24 5.11 -5.41
CA ARG A 87 6.07 6.54 -5.70
C ARG A 87 5.31 6.70 -7.00
N TYR A 88 4.28 7.51 -6.96
CA TYR A 88 3.50 7.91 -8.13
C TYR A 88 3.75 9.39 -8.41
N PHE A 89 3.98 9.73 -9.68
CA PHE A 89 4.37 11.06 -10.11
C PHE A 89 4.00 11.31 -11.57
N GLY A 90 4.20 12.56 -12.03
CA GLY A 90 3.86 12.97 -13.39
C GLY A 90 2.61 13.85 -13.40
N SER A 91 1.58 13.44 -14.14
CA SER A 91 0.30 14.17 -14.21
C SER A 91 -0.86 13.21 -14.34
N GLY A 92 -2.04 13.59 -13.83
CA GLY A 92 -3.25 12.81 -13.93
C GLY A 92 -3.71 12.22 -12.60
N LEU A 93 -4.81 11.49 -12.64
CA LEU A 93 -5.50 10.96 -11.48
C LEU A 93 -5.00 9.56 -11.12
N LEU A 94 -4.76 9.37 -9.83
CA LEU A 94 -4.46 8.11 -9.17
C LEU A 94 -5.64 7.75 -8.26
N PHE A 95 -6.11 6.51 -8.35
CA PHE A 95 -7.18 5.97 -7.52
C PHE A 95 -6.56 4.97 -6.52
N ILE A 96 -6.80 5.23 -5.23
CA ILE A 96 -6.22 4.48 -4.11
C ILE A 96 -7.36 3.82 -3.36
N GLU A 97 -7.34 2.49 -3.24
CA GLU A 97 -8.32 1.77 -2.42
C GLU A 97 -7.89 1.73 -0.96
N ILE A 98 -8.88 1.86 -0.08
CA ILE A 98 -8.74 1.93 1.37
C ILE A 98 -9.57 0.82 1.99
N ASP A 99 -8.97 0.01 2.83
CA ASP A 99 -9.66 -1.01 3.62
C ASP A 99 -10.31 -0.36 4.86
N GLY A 100 -11.65 -0.30 4.90
CA GLY A 100 -12.39 0.44 5.91
C GLY A 100 -12.43 1.94 5.62
N THR A 101 -12.00 2.76 6.57
CA THR A 101 -12.04 4.23 6.47
C THR A 101 -10.63 4.80 6.45
N ALA A 102 -10.41 5.82 5.63
CA ALA A 102 -9.17 6.59 5.63
C ALA A 102 -9.13 7.56 6.82
N ILE A 103 -7.96 7.65 7.47
CA ILE A 103 -7.64 8.67 8.46
C ILE A 103 -6.36 9.35 8.03
N GLU A 104 -6.35 10.67 8.08
CA GLU A 104 -5.29 11.50 7.55
C GLU A 104 -4.58 12.26 8.67
N TYR A 105 -3.27 12.38 8.58
CA TYR A 105 -2.41 13.07 9.53
C TYR A 105 -1.41 13.97 8.81
N ASP A 106 -1.17 15.15 9.34
CA ASP A 106 -0.08 16.03 8.93
C ASP A 106 1.03 15.99 9.97
N LEU A 107 2.23 15.59 9.57
CA LEU A 107 3.41 15.57 10.41
C LEU A 107 4.27 16.80 10.14
N ASN A 108 4.66 17.50 11.20
CA ASN A 108 5.62 18.59 11.12
C ASN A 108 7.07 18.09 10.98
N PRO A 109 8.04 18.94 10.61
CA PRO A 109 9.44 18.57 10.62
C PRO A 109 9.88 18.05 12.01
N GLY A 110 10.46 16.83 12.03
CA GLY A 110 10.93 16.18 13.26
C GLY A 110 9.85 15.40 14.02
N GLU A 111 8.59 15.45 13.60
CA GLU A 111 7.55 14.57 14.14
C GLU A 111 7.67 13.16 13.58
N GLU A 112 7.42 12.19 14.44
CA GLU A 112 7.40 10.78 14.10
C GLU A 112 6.06 10.15 14.49
N MET A 113 5.53 9.31 13.61
CA MET A 113 4.33 8.52 13.85
C MET A 113 4.67 7.03 13.72
N VAL A 114 4.27 6.25 14.72
CA VAL A 114 4.40 4.79 14.67
C VAL A 114 3.05 4.21 14.28
N VAL A 115 3.03 3.46 13.20
CA VAL A 115 1.82 2.82 12.68
C VAL A 115 2.06 1.33 12.43
N ASN A 116 1.05 0.50 12.63
CA ASN A 116 1.12 -0.89 12.16
C ASN A 116 1.31 -0.87 10.64
N THR A 117 2.28 -1.65 10.14
CA THR A 117 2.68 -1.62 8.73
C THR A 117 1.51 -1.87 7.78
N GLY A 118 0.54 -2.73 8.14
CA GLY A 118 -0.65 -3.01 7.34
C GLY A 118 -1.66 -1.85 7.28
N ASN A 119 -1.58 -0.91 8.22
CA ASN A 119 -2.47 0.24 8.24
C ASN A 119 -1.94 1.44 7.44
N LEU A 120 -0.64 1.48 7.11
CA LEU A 120 -0.08 2.56 6.30
C LEU A 120 -0.50 2.39 4.84
N VAL A 121 -1.22 3.36 4.30
CA VAL A 121 -1.69 3.38 2.91
C VAL A 121 -0.81 4.26 2.04
N ALA A 122 -0.67 5.52 2.41
CA ALA A 122 0.05 6.49 1.60
C ALA A 122 0.71 7.58 2.44
N MET A 123 1.67 8.26 1.84
CA MET A 123 2.32 9.43 2.43
C MET A 123 2.88 10.35 1.36
N SER A 124 3.08 11.61 1.72
CA SER A 124 3.82 12.56 0.88
C SER A 124 5.24 12.08 0.60
N SER A 125 5.78 12.42 -0.55
CA SER A 125 7.17 12.07 -0.92
C SER A 125 8.24 12.74 -0.04
N SER A 126 7.86 13.75 0.75
CA SER A 126 8.71 14.39 1.75
C SER A 126 8.86 13.59 3.04
N CYS A 127 7.95 12.64 3.30
CA CYS A 127 8.06 11.74 4.45
C CYS A 127 9.12 10.65 4.21
N HIS A 128 9.68 10.17 5.31
CA HIS A 128 10.60 9.02 5.32
C HIS A 128 10.03 7.91 6.18
N ILE A 129 10.30 6.65 5.80
CA ILE A 129 9.85 5.49 6.56
C ILE A 129 11.00 4.60 6.99
N ASP A 130 10.81 4.00 8.16
CA ASP A 130 11.65 2.92 8.68
C ASP A 130 10.74 1.81 9.24
N VAL A 131 10.97 0.57 8.79
CA VAL A 131 10.17 -0.59 9.23
C VAL A 131 10.92 -1.33 10.32
N VAL A 132 10.35 -1.33 11.50
CA VAL A 132 10.93 -1.94 12.70
C VAL A 132 10.14 -3.18 13.13
N SER A 133 10.86 -4.25 13.50
CA SER A 133 10.23 -5.42 14.10
C SER A 133 9.93 -5.17 15.57
N VAL A 134 8.73 -5.53 16.04
CA VAL A 134 8.37 -5.44 17.45
C VAL A 134 9.09 -6.55 18.21
N LYS A 135 10.11 -6.19 19.01
CA LYS A 135 10.82 -7.14 19.88
C LYS A 135 9.95 -7.47 21.09
N GLY A 136 9.78 -8.76 21.39
CA GLY A 136 9.19 -9.21 22.66
C GLY A 136 7.88 -9.97 22.58
N ILE A 137 7.18 -9.99 21.46
CA ILE A 137 6.00 -10.84 21.28
C ILE A 137 6.44 -12.13 20.59
N LYS A 138 7.03 -13.05 21.37
CA LYS A 138 7.15 -14.47 20.97
C LYS A 138 5.80 -15.15 21.11
N ASN A 139 4.75 -14.60 20.60
CA ASN A 139 3.49 -15.29 20.54
C ASN A 139 3.45 -16.09 19.23
N LYS A 140 3.86 -17.36 19.36
CA LYS A 140 3.44 -18.47 18.54
C LYS A 140 1.90 -18.59 18.61
N PHE A 141 1.18 -17.72 17.96
CA PHE A 141 -0.20 -17.97 17.65
C PHE A 141 -0.34 -18.03 16.13
N LEU A 142 -0.49 -19.24 15.64
CA LEU A 142 -1.09 -19.65 14.36
C LEU A 142 -0.75 -18.74 13.16
N GLY A 143 0.49 -18.83 12.64
CA GLY A 143 0.81 -18.20 11.36
C GLY A 143 2.26 -17.75 11.16
N GLY A 144 3.09 -17.67 12.20
CA GLY A 144 4.53 -17.37 12.02
C GLY A 144 4.89 -15.95 11.62
N GLU A 145 3.96 -15.00 11.74
CA GLU A 145 4.11 -13.66 11.19
C GLU A 145 4.49 -12.67 12.29
N GLY A 146 5.66 -12.03 12.13
CA GLY A 146 6.10 -10.98 13.03
C GLY A 146 5.24 -9.73 12.84
N PHE A 147 4.78 -9.13 13.94
CA PHE A 147 4.20 -7.79 13.90
C PHE A 147 5.30 -6.78 13.55
N PHE A 148 5.08 -6.04 12.48
CA PHE A 148 5.97 -4.98 12.05
C PHE A 148 5.26 -3.64 12.22
N ASN A 149 5.99 -2.69 12.78
CA ASN A 149 5.58 -1.31 12.80
C ASN A 149 6.40 -0.51 11.81
N THR A 150 5.77 0.47 11.21
CA THR A 150 6.42 1.47 10.37
C THR A 150 6.50 2.76 11.17
N VAL A 151 7.70 3.32 11.26
CA VAL A 151 7.92 4.68 11.77
C VAL A 151 7.90 5.59 10.55
N VAL A 152 6.93 6.50 10.51
CA VAL A 152 6.83 7.54 9.48
C VAL A 152 7.36 8.84 10.08
N LYS A 153 8.29 9.49 9.38
CA LYS A 153 8.91 10.75 9.81
C LYS A 153 8.49 11.87 8.88
N GLY A 154 7.96 12.94 9.43
CA GLY A 154 7.63 14.16 8.71
C GLY A 154 8.85 14.96 8.24
N PRO A 155 8.63 16.02 7.47
CA PRO A 155 7.33 16.66 7.26
C PRO A 155 6.52 16.01 6.14
N GLY A 156 5.18 16.04 6.26
CA GLY A 156 4.28 15.66 5.19
C GLY A 156 2.99 15.03 5.66
N HIS A 157 2.14 14.71 4.69
CA HIS A 157 0.83 14.11 4.89
C HIS A 157 0.92 12.59 4.90
N VAL A 158 0.16 11.94 5.79
CA VAL A 158 0.13 10.47 5.96
C VAL A 158 -1.31 9.99 5.98
N ILE A 159 -1.60 8.95 5.20
CA ILE A 159 -2.92 8.33 5.12
C ILE A 159 -2.82 6.90 5.66
N VAL A 160 -3.68 6.59 6.61
CA VAL A 160 -3.82 5.25 7.19
C VAL A 160 -5.23 4.71 6.99
N GLN A 161 -5.36 3.39 6.96
CA GLN A 161 -6.63 2.68 6.88
C GLN A 161 -6.98 2.00 8.20
N THR A 162 -8.28 1.88 8.49
CA THR A 162 -8.75 1.39 9.79
C THR A 162 -8.85 -0.13 9.87
N MET A 163 -9.10 -0.82 8.74
CA MET A 163 -9.41 -2.24 8.73
C MET A 163 -8.66 -2.98 7.60
N PRO A 164 -7.32 -3.11 7.68
CA PRO A 164 -6.59 -3.93 6.72
C PRO A 164 -7.20 -5.33 6.60
N ILE A 165 -7.22 -5.90 5.39
CA ILE A 165 -7.78 -7.22 5.13
C ILE A 165 -7.24 -8.31 6.07
N SER A 166 -5.95 -8.25 6.40
CA SER A 166 -5.33 -9.18 7.35
C SER A 166 -5.99 -9.12 8.73
N THR A 167 -6.24 -7.91 9.24
CA THR A 167 -6.92 -7.71 10.52
C THR A 167 -8.37 -8.22 10.49
N LEU A 168 -9.07 -8.00 9.37
CA LEU A 168 -10.42 -8.54 9.19
C LEU A 168 -10.40 -10.07 9.16
N ALA A 169 -9.48 -10.67 8.40
CA ALA A 169 -9.32 -12.12 8.31
C ALA A 169 -9.01 -12.75 9.68
N GLU A 170 -8.10 -12.15 10.46
CA GLU A 170 -7.81 -12.56 11.82
C GLU A 170 -9.05 -12.50 12.72
N SER A 171 -9.80 -11.41 12.64
CA SER A 171 -11.02 -11.23 13.43
C SER A 171 -12.09 -12.28 13.10
N LEU A 172 -12.21 -12.66 11.83
CA LEU A 172 -13.16 -13.67 11.36
C LEU A 172 -12.71 -15.10 11.65
N SER A 173 -11.41 -15.36 11.71
CA SER A 173 -10.87 -16.72 11.90
C SER A 173 -11.36 -17.40 13.17
N GLY A 174 -11.59 -16.64 14.25
CA GLY A 174 -12.14 -17.12 15.50
C GLY A 174 -13.61 -17.58 15.44
N PHE A 175 -14.33 -17.20 14.38
CA PHE A 175 -15.73 -17.59 14.14
C PHE A 175 -15.88 -18.69 13.09
N MET A 176 -14.78 -19.07 12.44
CA MET A 176 -14.80 -20.13 11.45
C MET A 176 -14.69 -21.52 12.13
N PRO A 177 -15.40 -22.55 11.61
CA PRO A 177 -15.23 -23.92 12.09
C PRO A 177 -13.77 -24.34 11.91
N GLN A 178 -13.13 -24.78 13.00
CA GLN A 178 -11.82 -25.41 12.90
C GLN A 178 -12.08 -26.84 12.37
N ASN A 179 -11.52 -27.15 11.20
CA ASN A 179 -11.50 -28.53 10.74
C ASN A 179 -10.46 -29.29 11.60
N ASP A 180 -10.94 -30.26 12.36
CA ASP A 180 -10.13 -31.24 13.08
C ASP A 180 -9.33 -32.13 12.11
#